data_725bac6d80f46474d96cb8c746e5cc72
#
_entry.id   725bac6d80f46474d96cb8c746e5cc72
#
_cell.length_a   1.000
_cell.length_b   1.000
_cell.length_c   1.000
_cell.angle_alpha   90.00
_cell.angle_beta   90.00
_cell.angle_gamma   90.00
#
_symmetry.space_group_name_H-M   'P 1'
#
loop_
_entity.id
_entity.type
_entity.pdbx_description
1 polymer ?
#
loop_
_entity_poly.entity_id
_entity_poly.type
_entity_poly.pdbx_seq_one_letter_code
_entity_poly.pdbx_strand_id
1 'polypeptide(L)'
;RLDRNLFLRPELAENQGLIEQAKVVELAAGDALFFHCRLFHAAGRNLTDQIKISPVFTYHSQNNQPIPETSSDRLPSIMLSNVT
;
A
#
# COMPACT_ATOMS: atom_id res chain seq x y z
N ARG A 1 -6.70 -14.76 6.44
CA ARG A 1 -6.39 -14.40 7.85
C ARG A 1 -5.05 -13.70 7.92
N LEU A 2 -4.99 -12.62 8.68
CA LEU A 2 -3.80 -11.80 8.85
C LEU A 2 -3.10 -12.14 10.17
N ASP A 3 -1.79 -11.93 10.21
CA ASP A 3 -1.05 -11.91 11.47
C ASP A 3 -1.24 -10.55 12.18
N ARG A 4 -0.61 -10.39 13.36
CA ARG A 4 -0.72 -9.15 14.14
C ARG A 4 -0.13 -7.92 13.44
N ASN A 5 0.72 -8.12 12.44
CA ASN A 5 1.32 -7.06 11.64
C ASN A 5 0.55 -6.78 10.35
N LEU A 6 -0.65 -7.36 10.20
CA LEU A 6 -1.53 -7.24 9.03
C LEU A 6 -0.96 -7.86 7.75
N PHE A 7 -0.05 -8.83 7.88
CA PHE A 7 0.42 -9.62 6.76
C PHE A 7 -0.42 -10.88 6.57
N LEU A 8 -0.64 -11.26 5.31
CA LEU A 8 -1.24 -12.54 5.00
C LEU A 8 -0.30 -13.66 5.47
N ARG A 9 -0.85 -14.61 6.19
CA ARG A 9 -0.10 -15.77 6.67
C ARG A 9 -0.01 -16.80 5.53
N PRO A 10 1.18 -16.99 4.92
CA PRO A 10 1.29 -17.84 3.73
C PRO A 10 1.10 -19.32 4.03
N GLU A 11 1.27 -19.75 5.28
CA GLU A 11 1.09 -21.14 5.68
C GLU A 11 -0.38 -21.58 5.76
N LEU A 12 -1.32 -20.62 5.73
CA LEU A 12 -2.74 -20.95 5.79
C LEU A 12 -3.31 -21.22 4.40
N ALA A 13 -3.97 -22.37 4.25
CA ALA A 13 -4.59 -22.75 2.98
C ALA A 13 -5.62 -21.70 2.50
N GLU A 14 -6.36 -21.09 3.44
CA GLU A 14 -7.34 -20.06 3.12
C GLU A 14 -6.73 -18.82 2.46
N ASN A 15 -5.45 -18.54 2.69
CA ASN A 15 -4.74 -17.41 2.09
C ASN A 15 -4.05 -17.78 0.77
N GLN A 16 -3.84 -19.06 0.49
CA GLN A 16 -3.15 -19.51 -0.72
C GLN A 16 -3.88 -19.06 -2.00
N GLY A 17 -5.20 -19.15 -2.02
CA GLY A 17 -5.99 -18.71 -3.15
C GLY A 17 -5.82 -17.22 -3.46
N LEU A 18 -5.68 -16.38 -2.44
CA LEU A 18 -5.40 -14.95 -2.62
C LEU A 18 -4.00 -14.72 -3.17
N ILE A 19 -3.02 -15.44 -2.63
CA ILE A 19 -1.62 -15.33 -3.05
C ILE A 19 -1.47 -15.77 -4.52
N GLU A 20 -2.13 -16.86 -4.90
CA GLU A 20 -2.10 -17.37 -6.28
C GLU A 20 -2.73 -16.42 -7.28
N GLN A 21 -3.64 -15.56 -6.86
CA GLN A 21 -4.25 -14.54 -7.71
C GLN A 21 -3.41 -13.27 -7.84
N ALA A 22 -2.26 -13.23 -7.20
CA ALA A 22 -1.40 -12.05 -7.24
C ALA A 22 -0.97 -11.74 -8.68
N LYS A 23 -1.01 -10.45 -9.01
CA LYS A 23 -0.59 -9.95 -10.31
C LYS A 23 0.68 -9.12 -10.12
N VAL A 24 1.65 -9.36 -10.95
CA VAL A 24 2.87 -8.56 -10.98
C VAL A 24 2.63 -7.32 -11.82
N VAL A 25 2.95 -6.16 -11.25
CA VAL A 25 2.89 -4.89 -11.96
C VAL A 25 4.33 -4.39 -12.12
N GLU A 26 4.79 -4.32 -13.35
CA GLU A 26 6.11 -3.80 -13.66
C GLU A 26 6.02 -2.31 -13.95
N LEU A 27 6.85 -1.53 -13.27
CA LEU A 27 6.88 -0.07 -13.39
C LEU A 27 8.27 0.38 -13.81
N ALA A 28 8.32 1.30 -14.75
CA ALA A 28 9.55 1.99 -15.12
C ALA A 28 9.74 3.24 -14.25
N ALA A 29 10.95 3.78 -14.23
CA ALA A 29 11.22 5.04 -13.54
C ALA A 29 10.32 6.14 -14.09
N GLY A 30 9.68 6.87 -13.19
CA GLY A 30 8.73 7.93 -13.54
C GLY A 30 7.27 7.46 -13.59
N ASP A 31 7.02 6.16 -13.54
CA ASP A 31 5.66 5.64 -13.48
C ASP A 31 5.05 5.84 -12.09
N ALA A 32 3.74 5.87 -12.04
CA ALA A 32 2.99 5.93 -10.80
C ALA A 32 1.90 4.85 -10.80
N LEU A 33 1.67 4.26 -9.64
CA LEU A 33 0.63 3.27 -9.43
C LEU A 33 -0.33 3.76 -8.36
N PHE A 34 -1.61 3.81 -8.69
CA PHE A 34 -2.66 4.16 -7.74
C PHE A 34 -3.47 2.92 -7.40
N PHE A 35 -3.71 2.70 -6.13
CA PHE A 35 -4.53 1.58 -5.69
C PHE A 35 -5.23 1.90 -4.38
N HIS A 36 -6.31 1.16 -4.11
CA HIS A 36 -7.06 1.32 -2.88
C HIS A 36 -6.26 0.78 -1.69
N CYS A 37 -6.32 1.47 -0.56
CA CYS A 37 -5.55 1.11 0.64
C CYS A 37 -5.85 -0.31 1.18
N ARG A 38 -7.00 -0.86 0.87
CA ARG A 38 -7.40 -2.22 1.29
C ARG A 38 -6.96 -3.32 0.33
N LEU A 39 -6.36 -2.95 -0.78
CA LEU A 39 -5.81 -3.95 -1.70
C LEU A 39 -4.58 -4.61 -1.06
N PHE A 40 -4.57 -5.93 -1.01
CA PHE A 40 -3.37 -6.65 -0.62
C PHE A 40 -2.27 -6.41 -1.65
N HIS A 41 -1.12 -5.98 -1.17
CA HIS A 41 -0.02 -5.61 -2.05
C HIS A 41 1.31 -5.82 -1.33
N ALA A 42 2.36 -5.98 -2.11
CA ALA A 42 3.72 -6.07 -1.62
C ALA A 42 4.69 -5.55 -2.66
N ALA A 43 5.80 -5.01 -2.20
CA ALA A 43 6.91 -4.69 -3.07
C ALA A 43 7.78 -5.93 -3.26
N GLY A 44 8.22 -6.17 -4.49
CA GLY A 44 9.17 -7.21 -4.78
C GLY A 44 10.57 -6.88 -4.23
N ARG A 45 11.41 -7.91 -4.04
CA ARG A 45 12.80 -7.69 -3.65
C ARG A 45 13.56 -7.02 -4.78
N ASN A 46 14.39 -6.06 -4.42
CA ASN A 46 15.36 -5.51 -5.36
C ASN A 46 16.55 -6.47 -5.45
N LEU A 47 16.64 -7.19 -6.57
CA LEU A 47 17.70 -8.16 -6.83
C LEU A 47 18.88 -7.53 -7.59
N THR A 48 18.86 -6.23 -7.81
CA THR A 48 19.93 -5.49 -8.50
C THR A 48 20.88 -4.86 -7.50
N ASP A 49 22.01 -4.37 -7.98
CA ASP A 49 22.96 -3.59 -7.21
C ASP A 49 22.64 -2.09 -7.22
N GLN A 50 21.55 -1.70 -7.86
CA GLN A 50 21.12 -0.31 -7.93
C GLN A 50 20.11 0.03 -6.85
N ILE A 51 20.15 1.26 -6.36
CA ILE A 51 19.21 1.75 -5.36
C ILE A 51 17.85 1.99 -6.04
N LYS A 52 16.79 1.44 -5.42
CA LYS A 52 15.41 1.69 -5.83
C LYS A 52 14.79 2.66 -4.82
N ILE A 53 14.20 3.74 -5.32
CA ILE A 53 13.48 4.70 -4.50
C ILE A 53 12.02 4.69 -4.96
N SER A 54 11.10 4.40 -4.03
CA SER A 54 9.66 4.35 -4.30
C SER A 54 8.93 5.19 -3.25
N PRO A 55 8.65 6.47 -3.53
CA PRO A 55 7.83 7.28 -2.63
C PRO A 55 6.41 6.75 -2.56
N VAL A 56 5.84 6.76 -1.36
CA VAL A 56 4.45 6.33 -1.13
C VAL A 56 3.70 7.49 -0.50
N PHE A 57 2.59 7.85 -1.11
CA PHE A 57 1.70 8.91 -0.62
C PHE A 57 0.32 8.33 -0.39
N THR A 58 -0.30 8.72 0.69
CA THR A 58 -1.66 8.28 1.02
C THR A 58 -2.61 9.47 0.97
N TYR A 59 -3.74 9.29 0.30
CA TYR A 59 -4.76 10.31 0.12
C TYR A 59 -6.09 9.84 0.69
N HIS A 60 -6.85 10.76 1.24
CA HIS A 60 -8.24 10.51 1.61
C HIS A 60 -9.08 11.76 1.31
N SER A 61 -10.38 11.58 1.12
CA SER A 61 -11.27 12.72 0.97
C SER A 61 -11.50 13.42 2.31
N GLN A 62 -11.90 14.67 2.27
CA GLN A 62 -12.27 15.42 3.48
C GLN A 62 -13.38 14.75 4.28
N ASN A 63 -14.26 14.04 3.58
CA ASN A 63 -15.39 13.36 4.19
C ASN A 63 -15.05 11.97 4.75
N ASN A 64 -13.84 11.49 4.50
CA ASN A 64 -13.37 10.18 4.94
C ASN A 64 -12.16 10.36 5.86
N GLN A 65 -12.43 10.81 7.06
CA GLN A 65 -11.39 11.06 8.05
C GLN A 65 -10.86 9.75 8.64
N PRO A 66 -9.59 9.75 9.10
CA PRO A 66 -9.05 8.59 9.81
C PRO A 66 -9.90 8.22 11.02
N ILE A 67 -9.96 6.93 11.31
CA ILE A 67 -10.64 6.44 12.51
C ILE A 67 -9.86 6.94 13.73
N PRO A 68 -10.55 7.52 14.74
CA PRO A 68 -9.90 8.02 15.95
C PRO A 68 -9.03 6.95 16.63
N GLU A 69 -7.90 7.39 17.18
CA GLU A 69 -6.95 6.57 17.93
C GLU A 69 -6.19 5.53 17.10
N THR A 70 -6.29 5.58 15.78
CA THR A 70 -5.47 4.75 14.89
C THR A 70 -4.15 5.44 14.54
N SER A 71 -3.21 4.69 13.99
CA SER A 71 -1.95 5.26 13.52
C SER A 71 -2.16 6.33 12.44
N SER A 72 -3.16 6.17 11.60
CA SER A 72 -3.50 7.16 10.57
C SER A 72 -4.02 8.47 11.18
N ASP A 73 -4.73 8.38 12.31
CA ASP A 73 -5.23 9.56 13.02
C ASP A 73 -4.11 10.39 13.66
N ARG A 74 -3.01 9.74 14.01
CA ARG A 74 -1.86 10.40 14.63
C ARG A 74 -0.96 11.14 13.64
N LEU A 75 -1.11 10.85 12.35
CA LEU A 75 -0.34 11.50 11.31
C LEU A 75 -1.10 12.73 10.82
N PRO A 76 -0.42 13.87 10.66
CA PRO A 76 -1.10 15.07 10.18
C PRO A 76 -1.55 14.90 8.73
N SER A 77 -2.74 15.39 8.44
CA SER A 77 -3.25 15.49 7.07
C SER A 77 -3.06 16.91 6.56
N ILE A 78 -2.66 17.04 5.32
CA ILE A 78 -2.46 18.33 4.66
C ILE A 78 -3.51 18.48 3.58
N MET A 79 -4.22 19.60 3.62
CA MET A 79 -5.17 19.92 2.56
C MET A 79 -4.41 20.18 1.26
N LEU A 80 -4.78 19.44 0.22
CA LEU A 80 -4.30 19.75 -1.11
C LEU A 80 -5.17 20.88 -1.65
N SER A 81 -4.61 22.07 -1.74
CA SER A 81 -5.28 23.18 -2.38
C SER A 81 -5.31 22.97 -3.89
N ASN A 82 -6.23 23.68 -4.55
CA ASN A 82 -6.30 23.62 -6.01
C ASN A 82 -4.97 24.08 -6.62
N VAL A 83 -4.25 23.10 -7.15
CA VAL A 83 -3.03 23.36 -7.91
C VAL A 83 -3.42 23.38 -9.37
N THR A 84 -3.58 24.55 -9.89
CA THR A 84 -3.86 24.74 -11.32
C THR A 84 -2.66 25.35 -12.00
#